data_4850caf03b3754533d26633404b24791
#
_entry.id   4850caf03b3754533d26633404b24791
#
_cell.length_a   1.000
_cell.length_b   1.000
_cell.length_c   1.000
_cell.angle_alpha   90.00
_cell.angle_beta   90.00
_cell.angle_gamma   90.00
#
_symmetry.space_group_name_H-M   'P 1'
#
loop_
_entity.id
_entity.type
_entity.pdbx_description
1 polymer ?
#
loop_
_entity_poly.entity_id
_entity_poly.type
_entity_poly.pdbx_seq_one_letter_code
_entity_poly.pdbx_strand_id
1 'polypeptide(L)'
;MSASTSPSLDQILVNEDHDFVTLITPRQGQHSMPELTALFQAHRPFFMDKVAKRGVVLFRGFPPSNTADFDALIDEGLRLKPWNGFNLKGMPAFVTNWLRAYTEGLMGSGDYRRYLGRNTVQLGPVGASVQGPHVEGGGSPTRARYLALCCFEPASHLAETGVVDLHAAFERMPAALQAKYRQAYNRFYFITARKLTWLDKLILGQSPMKIFSTLADGRAKLATKPTPAVCAHPETGDVCLQPWAFARNTNTHVHAAAQDVFTGRGPIGRCENADGTNYIWDLCDET
;
A
#
# COMPACT_ATOMS: atom_id res chain seq x y z
N MET A 1 -43.22 4.71 5.48
CA MET A 1 -42.18 4.58 6.53
C MET A 1 -41.65 3.16 6.45
N SER A 2 -40.51 2.95 5.79
CA SER A 2 -39.87 1.63 5.74
C SER A 2 -39.25 1.38 7.11
N ALA A 3 -39.62 0.26 7.73
CA ALA A 3 -39.00 -0.17 8.98
C ALA A 3 -37.52 -0.34 8.74
N SER A 4 -36.68 0.49 9.35
CA SER A 4 -35.26 0.33 9.37
C SER A 4 -34.98 -0.97 10.14
N THR A 5 -34.76 -2.06 9.42
CA THR A 5 -34.27 -3.30 10.01
C THR A 5 -32.88 -3.03 10.57
N SER A 6 -32.69 -3.32 11.84
CA SER A 6 -31.35 -3.21 12.48
C SER A 6 -30.32 -4.02 11.68
N PRO A 7 -29.09 -3.50 11.48
CA PRO A 7 -28.05 -4.22 10.77
C PRO A 7 -27.77 -5.58 11.46
N SER A 8 -27.91 -6.68 10.71
CA SER A 8 -27.68 -8.04 11.21
C SER A 8 -26.77 -8.82 10.28
N LEU A 9 -25.89 -9.67 10.83
CA LEU A 9 -25.07 -10.58 10.04
C LEU A 9 -25.88 -11.60 9.23
N ASP A 10 -27.16 -11.81 9.58
CA ASP A 10 -28.07 -12.65 8.79
C ASP A 10 -28.39 -12.09 7.40
N GLN A 11 -28.09 -10.79 7.17
CA GLN A 11 -28.30 -10.13 5.89
C GLN A 11 -27.20 -10.44 4.87
N ILE A 12 -26.10 -11.07 5.31
CA ILE A 12 -24.96 -11.38 4.46
C ILE A 12 -24.67 -12.89 4.37
N LEU A 13 -24.02 -13.28 3.29
CA LEU A 13 -23.39 -14.58 3.11
C LEU A 13 -21.88 -14.40 3.24
N VAL A 14 -21.24 -15.30 3.97
CA VAL A 14 -19.82 -15.34 4.18
C VAL A 14 -19.30 -16.63 3.55
N ASN A 15 -18.46 -16.50 2.53
CA ASN A 15 -17.81 -17.62 1.85
C ASN A 15 -16.32 -17.59 2.11
N GLU A 16 -15.76 -18.68 2.62
CA GLU A 16 -14.34 -18.88 2.97
C GLU A 16 -13.70 -20.03 2.18
N ASP A 17 -14.30 -20.44 1.07
CA ASP A 17 -13.81 -21.55 0.23
C ASP A 17 -12.51 -21.17 -0.52
N HIS A 18 -12.15 -19.90 -0.55
CA HIS A 18 -10.90 -19.43 -1.12
C HIS A 18 -9.84 -19.29 -0.02
N ASP A 19 -8.65 -19.81 -0.23
CA ASP A 19 -7.55 -19.94 0.74
C ASP A 19 -7.51 -18.84 1.83
N PHE A 20 -6.99 -17.65 1.49
CA PHE A 20 -6.84 -16.53 2.43
C PHE A 20 -7.83 -15.38 2.14
N VAL A 21 -8.84 -15.58 1.29
CA VAL A 21 -9.84 -14.58 0.94
C VAL A 21 -11.19 -14.97 1.52
N THR A 22 -11.82 -14.05 2.25
CA THR A 22 -13.22 -14.16 2.66
C THR A 22 -14.07 -13.32 1.72
N LEU A 23 -15.02 -13.94 1.01
CA LEU A 23 -15.99 -13.25 0.18
C LEU A 23 -17.27 -13.00 0.97
N ILE A 24 -17.72 -11.75 0.99
CA ILE A 24 -18.96 -11.33 1.64
C ILE A 24 -19.90 -10.71 0.60
N THR A 25 -21.12 -11.25 0.54
CA THR A 25 -22.18 -10.76 -0.34
C THR A 25 -23.48 -10.57 0.42
N PRO A 26 -24.41 -9.71 -0.04
CA PRO A 26 -25.75 -9.70 0.48
C PRO A 26 -26.42 -11.08 0.30
N ARG A 27 -27.23 -11.48 1.26
CA ARG A 27 -28.02 -12.73 1.14
C ARG A 27 -29.11 -12.62 0.08
N GLN A 28 -29.64 -11.43 -0.12
CA GLN A 28 -30.69 -11.14 -1.09
C GLN A 28 -30.44 -9.78 -1.75
N GLY A 29 -30.57 -9.71 -3.07
CA GLY A 29 -30.47 -8.48 -3.82
C GLY A 29 -29.10 -7.80 -3.76
N GLN A 30 -29.12 -6.47 -3.83
CA GLN A 30 -27.96 -5.61 -3.61
C GLN A 30 -28.25 -4.70 -2.40
N HIS A 31 -27.21 -4.44 -1.63
CA HIS A 31 -27.24 -3.48 -0.54
C HIS A 31 -26.35 -2.28 -0.88
N SER A 32 -26.71 -1.12 -0.39
CA SER A 32 -25.93 0.10 -0.59
C SER A 32 -24.65 0.12 0.29
N MET A 33 -23.70 0.97 -0.05
CA MET A 33 -22.52 1.22 0.78
C MET A 33 -22.89 1.77 2.17
N PRO A 34 -23.88 2.67 2.36
CA PRO A 34 -24.38 3.07 3.69
C PRO A 34 -24.89 1.89 4.54
N GLU A 35 -25.57 0.91 3.94
CA GLU A 35 -26.02 -0.30 4.67
C GLU A 35 -24.82 -1.16 5.10
N LEU A 36 -23.80 -1.28 4.25
CA LEU A 36 -22.54 -1.93 4.61
C LEU A 36 -21.84 -1.17 5.76
N THR A 37 -21.81 0.16 5.71
CA THR A 37 -21.26 1.00 6.79
C THR A 37 -21.99 0.74 8.11
N ALA A 38 -23.31 0.67 8.10
CA ALA A 38 -24.09 0.36 9.29
C ALA A 38 -23.81 -1.06 9.82
N LEU A 39 -23.65 -2.04 8.93
CA LEU A 39 -23.23 -3.40 9.29
C LEU A 39 -21.84 -3.40 9.97
N PHE A 40 -20.89 -2.64 9.43
CA PHE A 40 -19.56 -2.50 10.06
C PHE A 40 -19.64 -1.81 11.42
N GLN A 41 -20.46 -0.79 11.57
CA GLN A 41 -20.64 -0.12 12.86
C GLN A 41 -21.17 -1.09 13.94
N ALA A 42 -22.14 -1.92 13.57
CA ALA A 42 -22.76 -2.89 14.48
C ALA A 42 -21.84 -4.10 14.78
N HIS A 43 -21.09 -4.58 13.79
CA HIS A 43 -20.37 -5.86 13.83
C HIS A 43 -18.87 -5.75 13.50
N ARG A 44 -18.26 -4.59 13.76
CA ARG A 44 -16.84 -4.32 13.45
C ARG A 44 -15.89 -5.43 13.93
N PRO A 45 -16.00 -5.96 15.17
CA PRO A 45 -15.08 -7.02 15.61
C PRO A 45 -15.12 -8.25 14.71
N PHE A 46 -16.29 -8.64 14.21
CA PHE A 46 -16.44 -9.77 13.30
C PHE A 46 -15.64 -9.56 12.01
N PHE A 47 -15.78 -8.40 11.35
CA PHE A 47 -15.08 -8.11 10.10
C PHE A 47 -13.56 -7.99 10.31
N MET A 48 -13.14 -7.34 11.40
CA MET A 48 -11.72 -7.20 11.71
C MET A 48 -11.05 -8.53 12.05
N ASP A 49 -11.77 -9.44 12.71
CA ASP A 49 -11.31 -10.81 12.95
C ASP A 49 -11.10 -11.58 11.64
N LYS A 50 -12.03 -11.43 10.67
CA LYS A 50 -11.87 -12.03 9.34
C LYS A 50 -10.64 -11.50 8.62
N VAL A 51 -10.41 -10.18 8.62
CA VAL A 51 -9.20 -9.59 8.02
C VAL A 51 -7.94 -10.12 8.72
N ALA A 52 -7.92 -10.17 10.05
CA ALA A 52 -6.76 -10.62 10.80
C ALA A 52 -6.42 -12.10 10.53
N LYS A 53 -7.44 -12.96 10.45
CA LYS A 53 -7.27 -14.40 10.28
C LYS A 53 -7.04 -14.83 8.84
N ARG A 54 -7.67 -14.13 7.89
CA ARG A 54 -7.71 -14.51 6.48
C ARG A 54 -6.87 -13.62 5.57
N GLY A 55 -6.49 -12.42 6.03
CA GLY A 55 -5.71 -11.45 5.26
C GLY A 55 -6.55 -10.57 4.34
N VAL A 56 -7.51 -11.12 3.59
CA VAL A 56 -8.33 -10.38 2.62
C VAL A 56 -9.80 -10.62 2.87
N VAL A 57 -10.58 -9.52 2.90
CA VAL A 57 -12.05 -9.58 2.87
C VAL A 57 -12.53 -8.81 1.64
N LEU A 58 -13.22 -9.51 0.75
CA LEU A 58 -13.77 -8.97 -0.49
C LEU A 58 -15.30 -8.80 -0.35
N PHE A 59 -15.78 -7.61 -0.58
CA PHE A 59 -17.21 -7.29 -0.58
C PHE A 59 -17.71 -7.18 -2.01
N ARG A 60 -18.78 -7.90 -2.34
CA ARG A 60 -19.51 -7.84 -3.62
C ARG A 60 -20.98 -7.57 -3.37
N GLY A 61 -21.62 -6.81 -4.26
CA GLY A 61 -23.05 -6.49 -4.13
C GLY A 61 -23.34 -5.30 -3.21
N PHE A 62 -22.36 -4.45 -2.94
CA PHE A 62 -22.45 -3.20 -2.18
C PHE A 62 -21.91 -2.04 -3.02
N PRO A 63 -22.57 -1.67 -4.13
CA PRO A 63 -22.05 -0.64 -5.02
C PRO A 63 -21.92 0.70 -4.30
N PRO A 64 -20.76 1.38 -4.44
CA PRO A 64 -20.61 2.75 -3.98
C PRO A 64 -21.37 3.69 -4.91
N SER A 65 -22.01 4.72 -4.37
CA SER A 65 -22.63 5.77 -5.18
C SER A 65 -21.66 6.93 -5.45
N ASN A 66 -20.75 7.17 -4.52
CA ASN A 66 -19.79 8.26 -4.59
C ASN A 66 -18.60 8.01 -3.62
N THR A 67 -17.59 8.88 -3.68
CA THR A 67 -16.42 8.76 -2.81
C THR A 67 -16.72 9.03 -1.33
N ALA A 68 -17.77 9.82 -1.02
CA ALA A 68 -18.14 10.08 0.36
C ALA A 68 -18.69 8.84 1.05
N ASP A 69 -19.39 7.95 0.33
CA ASP A 69 -19.84 6.67 0.86
C ASP A 69 -18.66 5.80 1.29
N PHE A 70 -17.59 5.79 0.48
CA PHE A 70 -16.38 5.05 0.82
C PHE A 70 -15.61 5.68 1.98
N ASP A 71 -15.48 7.02 2.01
CA ASP A 71 -14.89 7.72 3.15
C ASP A 71 -15.65 7.44 4.44
N ALA A 72 -16.99 7.40 4.40
CA ALA A 72 -17.83 7.05 5.55
C ALA A 72 -17.62 5.59 6.01
N LEU A 73 -17.52 4.65 5.07
CA LEU A 73 -17.21 3.25 5.39
C LEU A 73 -15.88 3.14 6.15
N ILE A 74 -14.84 3.85 5.70
CA ILE A 74 -13.52 3.82 6.33
C ILE A 74 -13.53 4.50 7.70
N ASP A 75 -14.10 5.70 7.80
CA ASP A 75 -14.03 6.53 9.00
C ASP A 75 -15.01 6.06 10.07
N GLU A 76 -16.26 5.77 9.70
CA GLU A 76 -17.35 5.47 10.63
C GLU A 76 -17.54 3.96 10.83
N GLY A 77 -17.51 3.19 9.73
CA GLY A 77 -17.69 1.74 9.77
C GLY A 77 -16.44 1.04 10.33
N LEU A 78 -15.33 1.15 9.63
CA LEU A 78 -14.08 0.50 9.99
C LEU A 78 -13.32 1.24 11.09
N ARG A 79 -13.56 2.54 11.26
CA ARG A 79 -12.83 3.43 12.20
C ARG A 79 -11.31 3.37 12.00
N LEU A 80 -10.89 3.30 10.75
CA LEU A 80 -9.49 3.33 10.38
C LEU A 80 -9.00 4.78 10.35
N LYS A 81 -7.75 4.97 10.76
CA LYS A 81 -7.09 6.27 10.68
C LYS A 81 -6.19 6.30 9.45
N PRO A 82 -6.13 7.42 8.72
CA PRO A 82 -5.22 7.56 7.60
C PRO A 82 -3.78 7.26 8.02
N TRP A 83 -3.11 6.42 7.23
CA TRP A 83 -1.68 6.21 7.41
C TRP A 83 -0.91 7.47 6.98
N ASN A 84 0.01 7.89 7.83
CA ASN A 84 0.90 9.00 7.55
C ASN A 84 2.35 8.51 7.57
N GLY A 85 2.94 8.36 6.40
CA GLY A 85 4.32 7.93 6.23
C GLY A 85 5.36 8.87 6.86
N PHE A 86 4.99 10.11 7.14
CA PHE A 86 5.87 11.10 7.78
C PHE A 86 5.82 11.06 9.30
N ASN A 87 4.91 10.30 9.90
CA ASN A 87 4.73 10.16 11.37
C ASN A 87 4.70 11.51 12.12
N LEU A 88 4.03 12.50 11.54
CA LEU A 88 3.92 13.85 12.11
C LEU A 88 2.78 13.89 13.14
N LYS A 89 2.92 13.15 14.24
CA LYS A 89 1.92 13.14 15.31
C LYS A 89 1.73 14.55 15.88
N GLY A 90 0.46 14.96 15.96
CA GLY A 90 0.08 16.25 16.57
C GLY A 90 0.15 17.45 15.63
N MET A 91 0.59 17.31 14.39
CA MET A 91 0.54 18.40 13.44
C MET A 91 -0.86 18.56 12.82
N PRO A 92 -1.30 19.81 12.58
CA PRO A 92 -2.54 20.09 11.87
C PRO A 92 -2.55 19.45 10.47
N ALA A 93 -3.72 19.00 10.01
CA ALA A 93 -3.86 18.30 8.72
C ALA A 93 -3.35 19.14 7.52
N PHE A 94 -3.53 20.47 7.54
CA PHE A 94 -3.05 21.32 6.45
C PHE A 94 -1.52 21.34 6.36
N VAL A 95 -0.80 21.27 7.49
CA VAL A 95 0.67 21.21 7.51
C VAL A 95 1.15 19.88 6.96
N THR A 96 0.53 18.78 7.38
CA THR A 96 0.88 17.43 6.90
C THR A 96 0.60 17.28 5.42
N ASN A 97 -0.51 17.83 4.93
CA ASN A 97 -0.86 17.82 3.51
C ASN A 97 0.11 18.67 2.68
N TRP A 98 0.48 19.85 3.19
CA TRP A 98 1.48 20.70 2.53
C TRP A 98 2.85 20.01 2.45
N LEU A 99 3.34 19.44 3.56
CA LEU A 99 4.61 18.72 3.59
C LEU A 99 4.61 17.53 2.63
N ARG A 100 3.49 16.80 2.56
CA ARG A 100 3.34 15.70 1.62
C ARG A 100 3.42 16.19 0.17
N ALA A 101 2.62 17.18 -0.20
CA ALA A 101 2.64 17.75 -1.56
C ALA A 101 4.03 18.30 -1.93
N TYR A 102 4.70 18.94 -0.96
CA TYR A 102 6.05 19.44 -1.15
C TYR A 102 7.06 18.30 -1.43
N THR A 103 7.02 17.23 -0.64
CA THR A 103 7.94 16.10 -0.80
C THR A 103 7.62 15.27 -2.04
N GLU A 104 6.35 15.10 -2.40
CA GLU A 104 5.94 14.47 -3.66
C GLU A 104 6.47 15.27 -4.87
N GLY A 105 6.35 16.60 -4.85
CA GLY A 105 6.93 17.46 -5.87
C GLY A 105 8.46 17.39 -5.92
N LEU A 106 9.12 17.31 -4.78
CA LEU A 106 10.56 17.18 -4.72
C LEU A 106 11.06 15.83 -5.29
N MET A 107 10.28 14.77 -5.09
CA MET A 107 10.58 13.43 -5.59
C MET A 107 10.09 13.18 -7.01
N GLY A 108 9.34 14.11 -7.60
CA GLY A 108 8.74 13.94 -8.92
C GLY A 108 7.60 12.90 -8.95
N SER A 109 7.01 12.59 -7.80
CA SER A 109 5.95 11.57 -7.67
C SER A 109 4.54 12.19 -7.58
N GLY A 110 4.41 13.51 -7.63
CA GLY A 110 3.14 14.22 -7.45
C GLY A 110 2.07 13.95 -8.52
N ASP A 111 2.45 13.39 -9.66
CA ASP A 111 1.52 13.14 -10.77
C ASP A 111 0.78 11.77 -10.65
N TYR A 112 1.12 10.97 -9.64
CA TYR A 112 0.60 9.60 -9.53
C TYR A 112 -0.67 9.48 -8.71
N ARG A 113 -0.99 10.44 -7.87
CA ARG A 113 -2.07 10.32 -6.91
C ARG A 113 -3.04 11.49 -7.02
N ARG A 114 -4.24 11.21 -7.52
CA ARG A 114 -5.34 12.16 -7.51
C ARG A 114 -6.21 11.91 -6.29
N TYR A 115 -6.37 12.94 -5.45
CA TYR A 115 -7.29 12.88 -4.31
C TYR A 115 -8.71 13.11 -4.81
N LEU A 116 -9.59 12.14 -4.54
CA LEU A 116 -10.99 12.15 -4.95
C LEU A 116 -11.93 12.50 -3.80
N GLY A 117 -11.50 12.31 -2.57
CA GLY A 117 -12.23 12.56 -1.34
C GLY A 117 -11.30 13.01 -0.22
N ARG A 118 -11.80 12.98 1.01
CA ARG A 118 -11.02 13.38 2.20
C ARG A 118 -9.79 12.48 2.41
N ASN A 119 -9.98 11.18 2.26
CA ASN A 119 -8.94 10.16 2.44
C ASN A 119 -8.84 9.22 1.23
N THR A 120 -9.75 9.36 0.26
CA THR A 120 -9.80 8.51 -0.93
C THR A 120 -8.86 9.04 -2.01
N VAL A 121 -8.00 8.18 -2.49
CA VAL A 121 -6.99 8.45 -3.51
C VAL A 121 -7.22 7.53 -4.69
N GLN A 122 -7.22 8.07 -5.90
CA GLN A 122 -7.23 7.26 -7.12
C GLN A 122 -5.93 6.44 -7.19
N LEU A 123 -6.08 5.13 -7.38
CA LEU A 123 -4.93 4.25 -7.56
C LEU A 123 -4.31 4.38 -8.94
N GLY A 124 -3.01 4.20 -8.94
CA GLY A 124 -2.23 3.94 -10.12
C GLY A 124 -1.81 5.16 -10.91
N PRO A 125 -0.84 4.98 -11.79
CA PRO A 125 -0.56 5.94 -12.84
C PRO A 125 -1.75 6.01 -13.77
N VAL A 126 -2.00 7.20 -14.31
CA VAL A 126 -2.95 7.39 -15.40
C VAL A 126 -2.36 6.72 -16.62
N GLY A 127 -2.68 5.44 -16.83
CA GLY A 127 -2.18 4.66 -17.96
C GLY A 127 -2.22 3.15 -17.69
N ALA A 128 -2.08 2.38 -18.74
CA ALA A 128 -2.07 0.92 -18.69
C ALA A 128 -0.72 0.41 -18.18
N SER A 129 -0.49 0.39 -16.86
CA SER A 129 0.70 -0.22 -16.28
C SER A 129 0.34 -1.31 -15.28
N VAL A 130 1.03 -2.43 -15.36
CA VAL A 130 0.96 -3.49 -14.36
C VAL A 130 1.98 -3.17 -13.26
N GLN A 131 1.52 -3.11 -12.02
CA GLN A 131 2.41 -3.07 -10.87
C GLN A 131 2.64 -4.49 -10.36
N GLY A 132 3.90 -4.85 -10.15
CA GLY A 132 4.24 -6.12 -9.53
C GLY A 132 3.81 -6.17 -8.05
N PRO A 133 3.76 -7.36 -7.46
CA PRO A 133 3.41 -7.54 -6.05
C PRO A 133 4.31 -6.72 -5.14
N HIS A 134 3.72 -5.93 -4.24
CA HIS A 134 4.42 -5.11 -3.26
C HIS A 134 3.56 -4.89 -2.02
N VAL A 135 4.19 -4.48 -0.94
CA VAL A 135 3.50 -4.00 0.26
C VAL A 135 3.48 -2.48 0.27
N GLU A 136 2.34 -1.90 0.64
CA GLU A 136 2.21 -0.45 0.71
C GLU A 136 3.09 0.11 1.85
N GLY A 137 3.85 1.15 1.53
CA GLY A 137 4.74 1.79 2.50
C GLY A 137 5.95 0.96 2.95
N GLY A 138 6.35 -0.05 2.19
CA GLY A 138 7.44 -0.98 2.57
C GLY A 138 8.79 -0.34 2.91
N GLY A 139 9.08 0.86 2.42
CA GLY A 139 10.30 1.64 2.74
C GLY A 139 10.12 2.65 3.87
N SER A 140 8.93 2.74 4.45
CA SER A 140 8.67 3.62 5.59
C SER A 140 8.92 2.88 6.90
N PRO A 141 9.44 3.57 7.93
CA PRO A 141 9.53 3.01 9.28
C PRO A 141 8.14 2.75 9.89
N THR A 142 7.11 3.41 9.38
CA THR A 142 5.70 3.14 9.70
C THR A 142 5.02 2.57 8.48
N ARG A 143 4.25 1.48 8.64
CA ARG A 143 3.54 0.81 7.55
C ARG A 143 2.04 0.99 7.68
N ALA A 144 1.36 1.01 6.55
CA ALA A 144 -0.08 0.87 6.55
C ALA A 144 -0.42 -0.53 7.10
N ARG A 145 -1.29 -0.57 8.10
CA ARG A 145 -1.75 -1.84 8.71
C ARG A 145 -2.86 -2.48 7.88
N TYR A 146 -3.69 -1.66 7.28
CA TYR A 146 -4.80 -2.06 6.44
C TYR A 146 -4.77 -1.24 5.16
N LEU A 147 -5.15 -1.87 4.06
CA LEU A 147 -5.40 -1.23 2.79
C LEU A 147 -6.85 -1.52 2.40
N ALA A 148 -7.60 -0.48 2.09
CA ALA A 148 -8.95 -0.60 1.57
C ALA A 148 -8.98 -0.10 0.13
N LEU A 149 -9.55 -0.91 -0.76
CA LEU A 149 -9.74 -0.60 -2.17
C LEU A 149 -11.23 -0.59 -2.49
N CYS A 150 -11.67 0.36 -3.30
CA CYS A 150 -13.05 0.44 -3.77
C CYS A 150 -13.07 0.62 -5.28
N CYS A 151 -13.80 -0.23 -5.97
CA CYS A 151 -14.02 -0.13 -7.40
C CYS A 151 -15.30 0.68 -7.64
N PHE A 152 -15.17 1.93 -8.08
CA PHE A 152 -16.30 2.79 -8.44
C PHE A 152 -16.81 2.49 -9.84
N GLU A 153 -15.90 2.22 -10.76
CA GLU A 153 -16.19 1.92 -12.15
C GLU A 153 -15.36 0.70 -12.57
N PRO A 154 -16.01 -0.43 -12.84
CA PRO A 154 -15.29 -1.62 -13.26
C PRO A 154 -14.73 -1.42 -14.68
N ALA A 155 -13.51 -1.87 -14.90
CA ALA A 155 -12.93 -1.89 -16.23
C ALA A 155 -13.65 -2.93 -17.12
N SER A 156 -13.74 -2.63 -18.41
CA SER A 156 -14.31 -3.55 -19.39
C SER A 156 -13.39 -4.75 -19.70
N HIS A 157 -12.10 -4.60 -19.41
CA HIS A 157 -11.07 -5.60 -19.69
C HIS A 157 -9.84 -5.36 -18.83
N LEU A 158 -9.29 -6.43 -18.24
CA LEU A 158 -8.03 -6.46 -17.47
C LEU A 158 -7.88 -5.32 -16.46
N ALA A 159 -8.22 -5.51 -15.23
CA ALA A 159 -7.90 -4.60 -14.12
C ALA A 159 -8.01 -5.32 -12.78
N GLU A 160 -7.68 -6.59 -12.79
CA GLU A 160 -7.71 -7.42 -11.59
C GLU A 160 -6.65 -6.92 -10.60
N THR A 161 -7.01 -6.89 -9.34
CA THR A 161 -6.07 -6.71 -8.24
C THR A 161 -5.62 -8.07 -7.76
N GLY A 162 -4.37 -8.40 -8.04
CA GLY A 162 -3.73 -9.61 -7.51
C GLY A 162 -3.41 -9.42 -6.02
N VAL A 163 -3.64 -10.47 -5.23
CA VAL A 163 -3.27 -10.51 -3.82
C VAL A 163 -2.43 -11.75 -3.55
N VAL A 164 -1.46 -11.65 -2.64
CA VAL A 164 -0.55 -12.73 -2.29
C VAL A 164 -0.48 -12.85 -0.78
N ASP A 165 -0.61 -14.07 -0.27
CA ASP A 165 -0.30 -14.39 1.11
C ASP A 165 1.23 -14.41 1.31
N LEU A 166 1.73 -13.37 1.96
CA LEU A 166 3.17 -13.17 2.15
C LEU A 166 3.77 -14.04 3.26
N HIS A 167 2.95 -14.58 4.14
CA HIS A 167 3.36 -15.61 5.10
C HIS A 167 3.55 -16.95 4.37
N ALA A 168 2.52 -17.41 3.67
CA ALA A 168 2.60 -18.66 2.92
C ALA A 168 3.69 -18.62 1.83
N ALA A 169 3.90 -17.47 1.19
CA ALA A 169 4.98 -17.28 0.23
C ALA A 169 6.36 -17.46 0.89
N PHE A 170 6.56 -16.92 2.09
CA PHE A 170 7.79 -17.06 2.83
C PHE A 170 8.02 -18.51 3.28
N GLU A 171 7.00 -19.18 3.82
CA GLU A 171 7.09 -20.57 4.29
C GLU A 171 7.38 -21.58 3.16
N ARG A 172 6.91 -21.29 1.95
CA ARG A 172 7.18 -22.12 0.75
C ARG A 172 8.57 -21.93 0.16
N MET A 173 9.33 -20.93 0.61
CA MET A 173 10.70 -20.74 0.12
C MET A 173 11.64 -21.83 0.60
N PRO A 174 12.67 -22.19 -0.20
CA PRO A 174 13.77 -23.02 0.28
C PRO A 174 14.44 -22.40 1.53
N ALA A 175 14.84 -23.25 2.50
CA ALA A 175 15.39 -22.79 3.78
C ALA A 175 16.61 -21.83 3.61
N ALA A 176 17.46 -22.09 2.61
CA ALA A 176 18.60 -21.23 2.30
C ALA A 176 18.16 -19.83 1.88
N LEU A 177 17.05 -19.71 1.12
CA LEU A 177 16.51 -18.44 0.71
C LEU A 177 15.81 -17.71 1.88
N GLN A 178 15.05 -18.44 2.70
CA GLN A 178 14.47 -17.87 3.94
C GLN A 178 15.55 -17.28 4.83
N ALA A 179 16.69 -17.99 5.02
CA ALA A 179 17.81 -17.51 5.82
C ALA A 179 18.39 -16.20 5.27
N LYS A 180 18.51 -16.08 3.94
CA LYS A 180 18.94 -14.83 3.27
C LYS A 180 17.95 -13.68 3.52
N TYR A 181 16.65 -13.91 3.33
CA TYR A 181 15.63 -12.88 3.53
C TYR A 181 15.55 -12.40 4.98
N ARG A 182 15.78 -13.27 5.97
CA ARG A 182 15.83 -12.89 7.39
C ARG A 182 16.97 -11.91 7.72
N GLN A 183 18.02 -11.87 6.90
CA GLN A 183 19.17 -10.97 7.07
C GLN A 183 19.10 -9.75 6.14
N ALA A 184 18.19 -9.75 5.18
CA ALA A 184 18.08 -8.72 4.18
C ALA A 184 17.23 -7.52 4.65
N TYR A 185 17.47 -6.38 4.05
CA TYR A 185 16.76 -5.13 4.32
C TYR A 185 16.27 -4.50 3.03
N ASN A 186 15.07 -3.94 3.06
CA ASN A 186 14.56 -3.07 2.03
C ASN A 186 15.04 -1.65 2.28
N ARG A 187 15.57 -0.99 1.26
CA ARG A 187 15.88 0.42 1.26
C ARG A 187 15.39 1.04 -0.03
N PHE A 188 14.73 2.18 0.07
CA PHE A 188 14.24 2.90 -1.09
C PHE A 188 15.17 4.05 -1.39
N TYR A 189 15.40 4.24 -2.68
CA TYR A 189 16.16 5.36 -3.20
C TYR A 189 15.25 6.22 -4.06
N PHE A 190 15.38 7.53 -3.90
CA PHE A 190 14.67 8.52 -4.69
C PHE A 190 15.67 9.48 -5.28
N ILE A 191 15.53 9.80 -6.55
CA ILE A 191 16.30 10.87 -7.18
C ILE A 191 15.39 12.10 -7.19
N THR A 192 15.88 13.21 -6.62
CA THR A 192 15.11 14.46 -6.60
C THR A 192 14.86 14.97 -8.01
N ALA A 193 13.68 15.55 -8.25
CA ALA A 193 13.33 16.11 -9.56
C ALA A 193 14.20 17.32 -9.93
N ARG A 194 14.79 17.99 -8.94
CA ARG A 194 15.65 19.17 -9.09
C ARG A 194 16.78 19.17 -8.07
N LYS A 195 17.72 20.10 -8.21
CA LYS A 195 18.76 20.38 -7.20
C LYS A 195 18.11 20.79 -5.88
N LEU A 196 18.70 20.35 -4.77
CA LEU A 196 18.23 20.68 -3.43
C LEU A 196 18.57 22.12 -3.06
N THR A 197 17.56 22.86 -2.61
CA THR A 197 17.73 24.15 -1.95
C THR A 197 18.08 23.95 -0.47
N TRP A 198 18.39 25.05 0.22
CA TRP A 198 18.61 25.00 1.67
C TRP A 198 17.33 24.60 2.43
N LEU A 199 16.16 25.04 1.94
CA LEU A 199 14.87 24.66 2.53
C LEU A 199 14.58 23.16 2.38
N ASP A 200 14.89 22.57 1.20
CA ASP A 200 14.77 21.14 0.99
C ASP A 200 15.61 20.35 2.01
N LYS A 201 16.86 20.79 2.23
CA LYS A 201 17.76 20.15 3.20
C LYS A 201 17.24 20.23 4.63
N LEU A 202 16.63 21.36 5.00
CA LEU A 202 16.00 21.54 6.30
C LEU A 202 14.81 20.57 6.48
N ILE A 203 13.91 20.51 5.51
CA ILE A 203 12.74 19.61 5.54
C ILE A 203 13.19 18.14 5.55
N LEU A 204 14.12 17.76 4.69
CA LEU A 204 14.66 16.41 4.64
C LEU A 204 15.37 16.03 5.94
N GLY A 205 15.98 16.99 6.65
CA GLY A 205 16.57 16.77 7.96
C GLY A 205 15.58 16.22 9.01
N GLN A 206 14.30 16.59 8.89
CA GLN A 206 13.20 16.14 9.75
C GLN A 206 12.47 14.90 9.20
N SER A 207 12.79 14.46 7.97
CA SER A 207 12.15 13.31 7.33
C SER A 207 12.89 12.00 7.63
N PRO A 208 12.25 10.84 7.43
CA PRO A 208 12.92 9.55 7.51
C PRO A 208 13.93 9.31 6.37
N MET A 209 13.94 10.17 5.35
CA MET A 209 14.87 10.09 4.23
C MET A 209 16.13 10.88 4.50
N LYS A 210 17.25 10.35 4.03
CA LYS A 210 18.57 11.01 4.14
C LYS A 210 19.19 11.19 2.76
N ILE A 211 20.00 12.23 2.60
CA ILE A 211 20.79 12.43 1.39
C ILE A 211 21.86 11.32 1.39
N PHE A 212 21.78 10.44 0.40
CA PHE A 212 22.74 9.34 0.20
C PHE A 212 23.93 9.78 -0.63
N SER A 213 23.68 10.47 -1.75
CA SER A 213 24.73 11.03 -2.61
C SER A 213 24.19 12.20 -3.41
N THR A 214 25.08 12.99 -4.01
CA THR A 214 24.74 14.04 -4.96
C THR A 214 25.18 13.58 -6.36
N LEU A 215 24.28 13.71 -7.32
CA LEU A 215 24.54 13.37 -8.72
C LEU A 215 25.35 14.47 -9.41
N ALA A 216 25.97 14.16 -10.56
CA ALA A 216 26.76 15.10 -11.34
C ALA A 216 25.98 16.34 -11.79
N ASP A 217 24.67 16.22 -12.02
CA ASP A 217 23.77 17.32 -12.37
C ASP A 217 23.31 18.14 -11.15
N GLY A 218 23.75 17.79 -9.94
CA GLY A 218 23.46 18.47 -8.70
C GLY A 218 22.12 18.04 -8.05
N ARG A 219 21.39 17.11 -8.63
CA ARG A 219 20.26 16.45 -7.95
C ARG A 219 20.78 15.55 -6.84
N ALA A 220 19.94 15.24 -5.87
CA ALA A 220 20.28 14.35 -4.79
C ALA A 220 19.64 12.96 -4.98
N LYS A 221 20.40 11.93 -4.64
CA LYS A 221 19.87 10.60 -4.37
C LYS A 221 19.57 10.53 -2.87
N LEU A 222 18.30 10.36 -2.54
CA LEU A 222 17.82 10.20 -1.17
C LEU A 222 17.66 8.71 -0.88
N ALA A 223 17.82 8.32 0.36
CA ALA A 223 17.59 6.95 0.82
C ALA A 223 16.72 6.95 2.09
N THR A 224 15.81 5.99 2.19
CA THR A 224 15.09 5.72 3.45
C THR A 224 16.00 4.96 4.42
N LYS A 225 15.61 4.90 5.70
CA LYS A 225 16.22 3.94 6.62
C LYS A 225 15.96 2.52 6.12
N PRO A 226 16.93 1.59 6.26
CA PRO A 226 16.67 0.19 5.98
C PRO A 226 15.54 -0.36 6.84
N THR A 227 14.66 -1.14 6.24
CA THR A 227 13.59 -1.86 6.93
C THR A 227 13.75 -3.36 6.66
N PRO A 228 13.51 -4.24 7.63
CA PRO A 228 13.67 -5.69 7.41
C PRO A 228 12.87 -6.18 6.20
N ALA A 229 13.46 -7.06 5.41
CA ALA A 229 12.79 -7.69 4.26
C ALA A 229 11.75 -8.73 4.68
N VAL A 230 11.80 -9.19 5.93
CA VAL A 230 10.76 -9.98 6.58
C VAL A 230 10.41 -9.35 7.93
N CYS A 231 9.16 -9.46 8.33
CA CYS A 231 8.73 -8.99 9.64
C CYS A 231 7.63 -9.89 10.21
N ALA A 232 7.46 -9.87 11.53
CA ALA A 232 6.32 -10.52 12.15
C ALA A 232 5.04 -9.69 11.90
N HIS A 233 3.96 -10.39 11.58
CA HIS A 233 2.64 -9.78 11.51
C HIS A 233 2.23 -9.30 12.92
N PRO A 234 1.76 -8.06 13.08
CA PRO A 234 1.57 -7.47 14.41
C PRO A 234 0.45 -8.11 15.24
N GLU A 235 -0.46 -8.86 14.62
CA GLU A 235 -1.59 -9.50 15.30
C GLU A 235 -1.40 -10.99 15.46
N THR A 236 -0.86 -11.68 14.44
CA THR A 236 -0.70 -13.14 14.47
C THR A 236 0.69 -13.59 14.87
N GLY A 237 1.70 -12.74 14.73
CA GLY A 237 3.11 -13.09 14.95
C GLY A 237 3.76 -13.83 13.78
N ASP A 238 3.02 -14.15 12.73
CA ASP A 238 3.52 -14.89 11.58
C ASP A 238 4.59 -14.09 10.84
N VAL A 239 5.63 -14.79 10.39
CA VAL A 239 6.71 -14.17 9.62
C VAL A 239 6.24 -13.94 8.19
N CYS A 240 6.28 -12.69 7.75
CA CYS A 240 5.80 -12.28 6.42
C CYS A 240 6.91 -11.61 5.63
N LEU A 241 6.95 -11.88 4.33
CA LEU A 241 7.77 -11.13 3.39
C LEU A 241 7.33 -9.68 3.28
N GLN A 242 8.28 -8.83 2.87
CA GLN A 242 8.05 -7.44 2.54
C GLN A 242 8.55 -7.16 1.10
N PRO A 243 7.85 -7.67 0.06
CA PRO A 243 8.35 -7.66 -1.30
C PRO A 243 8.12 -6.31 -1.96
N TRP A 244 9.10 -5.42 -1.90
CA TRP A 244 9.04 -4.21 -2.72
C TRP A 244 9.92 -4.33 -3.98
N ALA A 245 11.03 -5.04 -3.88
CA ALA A 245 11.97 -5.18 -5.00
C ALA A 245 11.32 -5.82 -6.24
N PHE A 246 10.40 -6.76 -6.04
CA PHE A 246 9.68 -7.44 -7.12
C PHE A 246 8.81 -6.51 -7.99
N ALA A 247 8.29 -5.42 -7.42
CA ALA A 247 7.47 -4.47 -8.17
C ALA A 247 8.24 -3.85 -9.34
N ARG A 248 9.55 -3.70 -9.24
CA ARG A 248 10.40 -3.15 -10.30
C ARG A 248 10.59 -4.11 -11.45
N ASN A 249 10.93 -5.35 -11.16
CA ASN A 249 11.32 -6.30 -12.20
C ASN A 249 10.16 -6.70 -13.11
N THR A 250 8.96 -6.83 -12.56
CA THR A 250 7.76 -7.13 -13.35
C THR A 250 7.33 -5.99 -14.26
N ASN A 251 7.67 -4.75 -13.95
CA ASN A 251 7.23 -3.60 -14.74
C ASN A 251 8.16 -3.24 -15.90
N THR A 252 9.46 -3.53 -15.81
CA THR A 252 10.44 -3.16 -16.84
C THR A 252 10.24 -3.90 -18.17
N HIS A 253 9.63 -5.07 -18.16
CA HIS A 253 9.38 -5.85 -19.36
C HIS A 253 8.00 -5.62 -19.99
N VAL A 254 7.07 -5.00 -19.28
CA VAL A 254 5.66 -4.94 -19.69
C VAL A 254 5.27 -3.56 -20.23
N HIS A 255 5.88 -2.46 -19.77
CA HIS A 255 5.49 -1.12 -20.20
C HIS A 255 6.65 -0.13 -20.30
N ALA A 256 6.77 0.55 -21.44
CA ALA A 256 7.71 1.66 -21.64
C ALA A 256 7.49 2.80 -20.63
N ALA A 257 6.24 3.09 -20.23
CA ALA A 257 5.91 4.08 -19.22
C ALA A 257 6.41 3.70 -17.82
N ALA A 258 6.50 2.41 -17.50
CA ALA A 258 7.10 1.96 -16.25
C ALA A 258 8.62 2.15 -16.25
N GLN A 259 9.28 2.06 -17.39
CA GLN A 259 10.70 2.39 -17.51
C GLN A 259 10.98 3.85 -17.17
N ASP A 260 10.14 4.79 -17.55
CA ASP A 260 10.32 6.21 -17.23
C ASP A 260 10.20 6.48 -15.72
N VAL A 261 9.35 5.75 -15.02
CA VAL A 261 9.25 5.80 -13.55
C VAL A 261 10.53 5.25 -12.90
N PHE A 262 11.09 4.20 -13.45
CA PHE A 262 12.26 3.52 -12.88
C PHE A 262 13.60 4.06 -13.36
N THR A 263 13.67 4.72 -14.50
CA THR A 263 14.90 5.30 -15.04
C THR A 263 15.27 6.68 -14.51
N GLY A 264 14.60 7.20 -13.49
CA GLY A 264 15.09 8.39 -12.81
C GLY A 264 14.05 9.28 -12.15
N ARG A 265 12.77 8.96 -12.23
CA ARG A 265 11.69 9.81 -11.69
C ARG A 265 10.89 9.19 -10.56
N GLY A 266 11.04 7.90 -10.28
CA GLY A 266 10.27 7.19 -9.26
C GLY A 266 11.13 6.56 -8.17
N PRO A 267 10.49 6.01 -7.13
CA PRO A 267 11.20 5.30 -6.08
C PRO A 267 11.87 4.05 -6.64
N ILE A 268 13.14 3.88 -6.30
CA ILE A 268 13.90 2.66 -6.60
C ILE A 268 13.93 1.84 -5.33
N GLY A 269 13.20 0.72 -5.31
CA GLY A 269 13.28 -0.26 -4.24
C GLY A 269 14.53 -1.11 -4.38
N ARG A 270 15.15 -1.41 -3.25
CA ARG A 270 16.32 -2.29 -3.17
C ARG A 270 16.23 -3.15 -1.94
N CYS A 271 16.54 -4.44 -2.10
CA CYS A 271 16.70 -5.34 -0.98
C CYS A 271 18.20 -5.49 -0.69
N GLU A 272 18.62 -5.15 0.51
CA GLU A 272 20.02 -5.05 0.89
C GLU A 272 20.33 -5.85 2.15
N ASN A 273 21.57 -6.30 2.29
CA ASN A 273 22.11 -6.75 3.55
C ASN A 273 22.32 -5.60 4.53
N ALA A 274 22.59 -5.91 5.79
CA ALA A 274 22.91 -4.93 6.81
C ALA A 274 24.12 -4.05 6.46
N ASP A 275 25.08 -4.58 5.70
CA ASP A 275 26.28 -3.88 5.22
C ASP A 275 26.04 -3.03 3.95
N GLY A 276 24.81 -3.06 3.41
CA GLY A 276 24.43 -2.31 2.21
C GLY A 276 24.69 -3.05 0.89
N THR A 277 25.16 -4.30 0.92
CA THR A 277 25.29 -5.13 -0.27
C THR A 277 23.91 -5.62 -0.75
N ASN A 278 23.72 -5.73 -2.07
CA ASN A 278 22.46 -6.17 -2.64
C ASN A 278 22.40 -7.69 -2.67
N TYR A 279 21.44 -8.27 -1.97
CA TYR A 279 21.33 -9.71 -1.81
C TYR A 279 20.35 -10.38 -2.75
N ILE A 280 19.22 -9.75 -2.94
CA ILE A 280 18.08 -10.39 -3.58
C ILE A 280 17.95 -9.92 -5.02
N TRP A 281 18.54 -8.77 -5.30
CA TRP A 281 18.56 -8.19 -6.62
C TRP A 281 19.29 -9.06 -7.64
N ASP A 282 20.41 -9.64 -7.22
CA ASP A 282 21.21 -10.53 -8.07
C ASP A 282 20.47 -11.86 -8.36
N LEU A 283 19.57 -12.28 -7.46
CA LEU A 283 18.71 -13.44 -7.67
C LEU A 283 17.52 -13.18 -8.59
N CYS A 284 17.08 -11.92 -8.70
CA CYS A 284 15.98 -11.54 -9.59
C CYS A 284 16.42 -11.21 -11.01
N ASP A 285 17.69 -10.86 -11.19
CA ASP A 285 18.27 -10.58 -12.51
C ASP A 285 18.70 -11.88 -13.25
N GLU A 286 18.77 -13.00 -12.54
CA GLU A 286 19.13 -14.32 -13.11
C GLU A 286 17.90 -15.18 -13.52
N THR A 287 16.68 -14.69 -13.30
CA THR A 287 15.44 -15.36 -13.71
C THR A 287 14.66 -14.56 -14.75
#